data_5bad0a7107bc00be4ac406b3aef3214c
#
_entry.id   5bad0a7107bc00be4ac406b3aef3214c
#
_cell.length_a   1.000
_cell.length_b   1.000
_cell.length_c   1.000
_cell.angle_alpha   90.00
_cell.angle_beta   90.00
_cell.angle_gamma   90.00
#
_symmetry.space_group_name_H-M   'P 1'
#
loop_
_entity.id
_entity.type
_entity.pdbx_description
1 polymer ?
#
loop_
_entity_poly.entity_id
_entity_poly.type
_entity_poly.pdbx_seq_one_letter_code
_entity_poly.pdbx_strand_id
1 'polypeptide(L)'
;MENVNAKTVQLVKVLSQVGPDIPEISRKLGQFKESVRYRYKEKILNRGIAVQAAVDHERLGLKRLILIAEVPEPYKSYAQAIFSAMNELCYVIAFSRTLVGGEEIIHVSAPAQKVGEVREFFQSLKDKGMFSKLEILEFDWRRAAPMRAEFYDFDTGRWDFEWQQGGSDDFESATFTPSPPCKFDFVDLLIIKELQMDANRSLKEISDKLGINYKKLAWHHTSHVLARNMIAGYSVNWMGTRYDYTLEKVLHRKHRYFVVDIFVRNVNELESMTLRRNMNRLPFLWSEAGGRNYYAALALPVDNVVEGLQYIGAATATVRDRVSLYPGDQTEAASFTVSYKLYNEATKQWTFNKPELLERFEKLMVEIKAGATREV
;
A
#
# COMPACT_ATOMS: atom_id res chain seq x y z
N MET A 1 -13.53 22.49 -27.92
CA MET A 1 -12.23 22.17 -27.29
C MET A 1 -12.48 21.06 -26.29
N GLU A 2 -11.87 19.89 -26.47
CA GLU A 2 -11.94 18.84 -25.44
C GLU A 2 -11.36 19.39 -24.13
N ASN A 3 -12.08 19.18 -23.05
CA ASN A 3 -11.66 19.63 -21.72
C ASN A 3 -10.29 19.05 -21.38
N VAL A 4 -9.32 19.89 -21.06
CA VAL A 4 -7.92 19.47 -20.73
C VAL A 4 -7.93 18.55 -19.53
N ASN A 5 -8.84 18.76 -18.58
CA ASN A 5 -9.02 17.89 -17.42
C ASN A 5 -9.44 16.47 -17.84
N ALA A 6 -10.39 16.32 -18.76
CA ALA A 6 -10.86 15.02 -19.24
C ALA A 6 -9.71 14.18 -19.85
N LYS A 7 -8.77 14.81 -20.59
CA LYS A 7 -7.59 14.13 -21.15
C LYS A 7 -6.58 13.71 -20.08
N THR A 8 -6.47 14.48 -18.98
CA THR A 8 -5.61 14.11 -17.85
C THR A 8 -6.22 12.94 -17.06
N VAL A 9 -7.54 12.98 -16.83
CA VAL A 9 -8.29 11.88 -16.21
C VAL A 9 -8.12 10.58 -16.99
N GLN A 10 -8.29 10.61 -18.30
CA GLN A 10 -8.09 9.43 -19.16
C GLN A 10 -6.66 8.89 -19.09
N LEU A 11 -5.65 9.79 -19.09
CA LEU A 11 -4.25 9.40 -18.94
C LEU A 11 -4.02 8.70 -17.60
N VAL A 12 -4.50 9.25 -16.49
CA VAL A 12 -4.35 8.66 -15.14
C VAL A 12 -5.04 7.30 -15.06
N LYS A 13 -6.25 7.16 -15.62
CA LYS A 13 -6.97 5.87 -15.67
C LYS A 13 -6.20 4.79 -16.42
N VAL A 14 -5.64 5.11 -17.58
CA VAL A 14 -4.85 4.14 -18.35
C VAL A 14 -3.52 3.86 -17.67
N LEU A 15 -2.87 4.89 -17.10
CA LEU A 15 -1.63 4.76 -16.36
C LEU A 15 -1.76 3.81 -15.16
N SER A 16 -2.88 3.86 -14.43
CA SER A 16 -3.13 2.95 -13.31
C SER A 16 -3.28 1.48 -13.73
N GLN A 17 -3.59 1.22 -14.99
CA GLN A 17 -3.73 -0.14 -15.53
C GLN A 17 -2.42 -0.71 -16.08
N VAL A 18 -1.72 0.10 -16.89
CA VAL A 18 -0.58 -0.40 -17.70
C VAL A 18 0.77 0.17 -17.26
N GLY A 19 0.78 1.10 -16.28
CA GLY A 19 1.98 1.80 -15.87
C GLY A 19 2.49 2.80 -16.92
N PRO A 20 3.71 3.31 -16.76
CA PRO A 20 4.29 4.36 -17.60
C PRO A 20 4.81 3.86 -18.95
N ASP A 21 4.13 2.89 -19.57
CA ASP A 21 4.42 2.40 -20.92
C ASP A 21 3.75 3.30 -21.96
N ILE A 22 4.50 4.29 -22.48
CA ILE A 22 3.99 5.27 -23.46
C ILE A 22 3.41 4.62 -24.73
N PRO A 23 4.04 3.61 -25.36
CA PRO A 23 3.44 2.85 -26.46
C PRO A 23 2.07 2.27 -26.11
N GLU A 24 1.96 1.60 -24.99
CA GLU A 24 0.72 0.94 -24.57
C GLU A 24 -0.36 1.96 -24.18
N ILE A 25 0.01 3.03 -23.47
CA ILE A 25 -0.91 4.16 -23.18
C ILE A 25 -1.43 4.77 -24.48
N SER A 26 -0.54 5.01 -25.46
CA SER A 26 -0.89 5.55 -26.78
C SER A 26 -1.91 4.66 -27.48
N ARG A 27 -1.68 3.34 -27.47
CA ARG A 27 -2.57 2.35 -28.09
C ARG A 27 -3.96 2.36 -27.43
N LYS A 28 -4.00 2.35 -26.07
CA LYS A 28 -5.28 2.36 -25.33
C LYS A 28 -6.07 3.65 -25.48
N LEU A 29 -5.38 4.78 -25.58
CA LEU A 29 -6.03 6.09 -25.76
C LEU A 29 -6.36 6.41 -27.24
N GLY A 30 -5.86 5.65 -28.19
CA GLY A 30 -5.99 5.96 -29.63
C GLY A 30 -5.31 7.29 -30.01
N GLN A 31 -4.20 7.64 -29.36
CA GLN A 31 -3.51 8.92 -29.54
C GLN A 31 -2.06 8.71 -30.00
N PHE A 32 -1.48 9.73 -30.65
CA PHE A 32 -0.08 9.68 -31.07
C PHE A 32 0.88 9.62 -29.86
N LYS A 33 1.91 8.78 -29.94
CA LYS A 33 2.91 8.58 -28.89
C LYS A 33 3.53 9.88 -28.38
N GLU A 34 3.85 10.81 -29.27
CA GLU A 34 4.45 12.09 -28.90
C GLU A 34 3.49 12.98 -28.08
N SER A 35 2.21 12.97 -28.44
CA SER A 35 1.18 13.69 -27.67
C SER A 35 1.00 13.10 -26.27
N VAL A 36 1.03 11.77 -26.17
CA VAL A 36 0.97 11.07 -24.87
C VAL A 36 2.23 11.36 -24.05
N ARG A 37 3.43 11.26 -24.66
CA ARG A 37 4.72 11.54 -24.01
C ARG A 37 4.77 12.97 -23.47
N TYR A 38 4.37 13.95 -24.27
CA TYR A 38 4.30 15.35 -23.86
C TYR A 38 3.38 15.52 -22.65
N ARG A 39 2.15 14.99 -22.73
CA ARG A 39 1.16 15.10 -21.64
C ARG A 39 1.63 14.38 -20.38
N TYR A 40 2.20 13.19 -20.51
CA TYR A 40 2.76 12.43 -19.40
C TYR A 40 3.84 13.25 -18.69
N LYS A 41 4.76 13.83 -19.44
CA LYS A 41 5.79 14.72 -18.88
C LYS A 41 5.18 15.91 -18.15
N GLU A 42 4.26 16.64 -18.79
CA GLU A 42 3.72 17.90 -18.26
C GLU A 42 2.70 17.70 -17.11
N LYS A 43 1.89 16.64 -17.17
CA LYS A 43 0.78 16.44 -16.23
C LYS A 43 1.10 15.43 -15.13
N ILE A 44 2.10 14.57 -15.31
CA ILE A 44 2.51 13.56 -14.33
C ILE A 44 3.88 13.90 -13.76
N LEU A 45 4.95 13.83 -14.57
CA LEU A 45 6.31 13.98 -14.06
C LEU A 45 6.60 15.38 -13.52
N ASN A 46 6.30 16.43 -14.29
CA ASN A 46 6.56 17.81 -13.88
C ASN A 46 5.69 18.28 -12.70
N ARG A 47 4.57 17.58 -12.42
CA ARG A 47 3.73 17.81 -11.24
C ARG A 47 4.14 16.97 -10.03
N GLY A 48 5.15 16.12 -10.17
CA GLY A 48 5.63 15.25 -9.10
C GLY A 48 4.63 14.16 -8.70
N ILE A 49 3.76 13.74 -9.63
CA ILE A 49 2.83 12.64 -9.38
C ILE A 49 3.62 11.33 -9.36
N ALA A 50 3.57 10.62 -8.24
CA ALA A 50 4.23 9.35 -8.08
C ALA A 50 3.46 8.22 -8.77
N VAL A 51 4.18 7.35 -9.49
CA VAL A 51 3.64 6.12 -10.08
C VAL A 51 4.43 4.95 -9.51
N GLN A 52 3.74 3.99 -8.90
CA GLN A 52 4.34 2.86 -8.23
C GLN A 52 3.62 1.56 -8.60
N ALA A 53 4.35 0.48 -8.80
CA ALA A 53 3.74 -0.82 -9.07
C ALA A 53 2.96 -1.33 -7.83
N ALA A 54 1.72 -1.72 -8.04
CA ALA A 54 0.89 -2.42 -7.06
C ALA A 54 1.13 -3.93 -7.22
N VAL A 55 1.83 -4.52 -6.26
CA VAL A 55 2.25 -5.93 -6.31
C VAL A 55 1.11 -6.83 -5.86
N ASP A 56 0.88 -7.90 -6.62
CA ASP A 56 0.03 -9.02 -6.20
C ASP A 56 0.84 -9.95 -5.28
N HIS A 57 0.68 -9.76 -3.97
CA HIS A 57 1.39 -10.53 -2.96
C HIS A 57 0.98 -12.01 -2.94
N GLU A 58 -0.26 -12.33 -3.28
CA GLU A 58 -0.76 -13.70 -3.38
C GLU A 58 -0.04 -14.47 -4.49
N ARG A 59 0.24 -13.82 -5.62
CA ARG A 59 1.08 -14.37 -6.71
C ARG A 59 2.49 -14.72 -6.25
N LEU A 60 3.01 -13.97 -5.28
CA LEU A 60 4.32 -14.24 -4.66
C LEU A 60 4.24 -15.27 -3.52
N GLY A 61 3.09 -15.88 -3.26
CA GLY A 61 2.89 -16.83 -2.17
C GLY A 61 2.92 -16.18 -0.78
N LEU A 62 2.60 -14.88 -0.71
CA LEU A 62 2.56 -14.10 0.52
C LEU A 62 1.11 -13.82 0.93
N LYS A 63 0.82 -13.89 2.22
CA LYS A 63 -0.49 -13.62 2.82
C LYS A 63 -0.45 -12.35 3.67
N ARG A 64 -1.54 -11.61 3.67
CA ARG A 64 -1.66 -10.34 4.39
C ARG A 64 -2.06 -10.56 5.85
N LEU A 65 -1.25 -9.97 6.75
CA LEU A 65 -1.64 -9.70 8.12
C LEU A 65 -1.63 -8.19 8.36
N ILE A 66 -2.54 -7.70 9.21
CA ILE A 66 -2.47 -6.34 9.72
C ILE A 66 -2.48 -6.44 11.24
N LEU A 67 -1.52 -5.78 11.86
CA LEU A 67 -1.38 -5.71 13.30
C LEU A 67 -1.83 -4.34 13.77
N ILE A 68 -2.63 -4.32 14.83
CA ILE A 68 -2.98 -3.11 15.57
C ILE A 68 -2.26 -3.24 16.91
N ALA A 69 -1.26 -2.39 17.14
CA ALA A 69 -0.35 -2.53 18.25
C ALA A 69 -0.16 -1.21 19.00
N GLU A 70 -0.02 -1.28 20.32
CA GLU A 70 0.43 -0.16 21.14
C GLU A 70 1.89 -0.40 21.50
N VAL A 71 2.77 0.52 21.08
CA VAL A 71 4.21 0.49 21.35
C VAL A 71 4.50 1.37 22.57
N PRO A 72 4.94 0.80 23.71
CA PRO A 72 5.25 1.58 24.91
C PRO A 72 6.60 2.28 24.78
N GLU A 73 6.84 3.30 25.60
CA GLU A 73 8.17 3.86 25.79
C GLU A 73 9.09 2.81 26.48
N PRO A 74 10.40 2.80 26.13
CA PRO A 74 11.09 3.75 25.23
C PRO A 74 11.02 3.36 23.75
N TYR A 75 10.39 2.25 23.38
CA TYR A 75 10.37 1.74 22.00
C TYR A 75 9.64 2.66 21.04
N LYS A 76 8.65 3.43 21.52
CA LYS A 76 7.85 4.34 20.71
C LYS A 76 8.72 5.39 20.00
N SER A 77 9.74 5.92 20.67
CA SER A 77 10.69 6.88 20.09
C SER A 77 11.55 6.28 18.98
N TYR A 78 11.65 4.95 18.91
CA TYR A 78 12.42 4.22 17.92
C TYR A 78 11.55 3.45 16.92
N ALA A 79 10.23 3.67 16.92
CA ALA A 79 9.27 2.88 16.13
C ALA A 79 9.64 2.81 14.64
N GLN A 80 10.03 3.93 14.03
CA GLN A 80 10.42 3.95 12.62
C GLN A 80 11.65 3.08 12.34
N ALA A 81 12.67 3.12 13.19
CA ALA A 81 13.86 2.28 13.04
C ALA A 81 13.53 0.80 13.26
N ILE A 82 12.71 0.49 14.27
CA ILE A 82 12.24 -0.88 14.56
C ILE A 82 11.48 -1.45 13.36
N PHE A 83 10.49 -0.72 12.83
CA PHE A 83 9.68 -1.22 11.71
C PHE A 83 10.46 -1.28 10.39
N SER A 84 11.45 -0.40 10.19
CA SER A 84 12.38 -0.50 9.06
C SER A 84 13.22 -1.78 9.15
N ALA A 85 13.74 -2.12 10.33
CA ALA A 85 14.45 -3.38 10.56
C ALA A 85 13.49 -4.59 10.36
N MET A 86 12.23 -4.48 10.78
CA MET A 86 11.22 -5.52 10.56
C MET A 86 10.88 -5.72 9.07
N ASN A 87 10.98 -4.71 8.21
CA ASN A 87 10.86 -4.92 6.77
C ASN A 87 11.94 -5.86 6.23
N GLU A 88 13.17 -5.67 6.69
CA GLU A 88 14.31 -6.48 6.23
C GLU A 88 14.33 -7.89 6.84
N LEU A 89 13.71 -8.09 8.00
CA LEU A 89 13.86 -9.31 8.79
C LEU A 89 12.57 -10.12 8.97
N CYS A 90 11.40 -9.50 8.91
CA CYS A 90 10.14 -10.18 9.24
C CYS A 90 8.90 -9.68 8.48
N TYR A 91 9.07 -9.30 7.21
CA TYR A 91 7.97 -9.07 6.25
C TYR A 91 7.06 -7.88 6.53
N VAL A 92 7.45 -6.93 7.37
CA VAL A 92 6.72 -5.66 7.49
C VAL A 92 6.86 -4.87 6.21
N ILE A 93 5.74 -4.43 5.61
CA ILE A 93 5.74 -3.71 4.32
C ILE A 93 5.17 -2.30 4.42
N ALA A 94 4.52 -1.96 5.52
CA ALA A 94 4.12 -0.61 5.83
C ALA A 94 3.79 -0.51 7.32
N PHE A 95 3.84 0.70 7.86
CA PHE A 95 3.25 1.03 9.15
C PHE A 95 2.77 2.49 9.14
N SER A 96 1.83 2.80 10.03
CA SER A 96 1.38 4.16 10.32
C SER A 96 0.99 4.24 11.78
N ARG A 97 1.24 5.40 12.41
CA ARG A 97 0.73 5.70 13.75
C ARG A 97 -0.65 6.34 13.64
N THR A 98 -1.52 6.07 14.60
CA THR A 98 -2.82 6.72 14.68
C THR A 98 -2.70 8.09 15.34
N LEU A 99 -3.50 9.06 14.86
CA LEU A 99 -3.57 10.42 15.46
C LEU A 99 -4.19 10.42 16.86
N VAL A 100 -5.08 9.45 17.10
CA VAL A 100 -5.79 9.32 18.37
C VAL A 100 -5.51 7.92 18.92
N GLY A 101 -5.15 7.81 20.19
CA GLY A 101 -4.79 6.54 20.82
C GLY A 101 -3.31 6.18 20.67
N GLY A 102 -2.65 6.57 19.60
CA GLY A 102 -1.21 6.33 19.38
C GLY A 102 -0.85 4.89 19.08
N GLU A 103 -1.83 4.10 18.61
CA GLU A 103 -1.59 2.74 18.12
C GLU A 103 -0.83 2.80 16.79
N GLU A 104 -0.07 1.74 16.53
CA GLU A 104 0.60 1.48 15.24
C GLU A 104 -0.23 0.49 14.44
N ILE A 105 -0.54 0.85 13.20
CA ILE A 105 -1.14 -0.06 12.20
C ILE A 105 0.00 -0.61 11.35
N ILE A 106 0.31 -1.89 11.52
CA ILE A 106 1.48 -2.52 10.89
C ILE A 106 1.01 -3.54 9.86
N HIS A 107 1.41 -3.35 8.61
CA HIS A 107 1.10 -4.26 7.51
C HIS A 107 2.23 -5.26 7.31
N VAL A 108 1.90 -6.53 7.37
CA VAL A 108 2.83 -7.64 7.17
C VAL A 108 2.41 -8.47 5.97
N SER A 109 3.37 -8.88 5.15
CA SER A 109 3.15 -9.75 4.00
C SER A 109 3.93 -11.04 4.17
N ALA A 110 3.41 -11.92 5.01
CA ALA A 110 4.07 -13.16 5.45
C ALA A 110 3.98 -14.28 4.41
N PRO A 111 4.99 -15.16 4.30
CA PRO A 111 4.88 -16.38 3.50
C PRO A 111 3.64 -17.18 3.94
N ALA A 112 2.82 -17.62 3.00
CA ALA A 112 1.56 -18.30 3.30
C ALA A 112 1.75 -19.56 4.17
N GLN A 113 2.86 -20.30 3.95
CA GLN A 113 3.20 -21.50 4.74
C GLN A 113 3.77 -21.17 6.14
N LYS A 114 4.17 -19.92 6.38
CA LYS A 114 4.83 -19.46 7.61
C LYS A 114 3.98 -18.48 8.43
N VAL A 115 2.72 -18.25 8.05
CA VAL A 115 1.81 -17.30 8.72
C VAL A 115 1.71 -17.60 10.22
N GLY A 116 1.59 -18.88 10.61
CA GLY A 116 1.53 -19.28 12.02
C GLY A 116 2.79 -18.88 12.79
N GLU A 117 3.99 -19.18 12.23
CA GLU A 117 5.27 -18.81 12.85
C GLU A 117 5.44 -17.29 12.97
N VAL A 118 5.01 -16.54 11.94
CA VAL A 118 5.06 -15.06 11.97
C VAL A 118 4.12 -14.50 13.04
N ARG A 119 2.90 -15.02 13.18
CA ARG A 119 1.97 -14.63 14.26
C ARG A 119 2.57 -14.90 15.64
N GLU A 120 3.11 -16.09 15.86
CA GLU A 120 3.76 -16.46 17.12
C GLU A 120 4.97 -15.57 17.42
N PHE A 121 5.72 -15.15 16.40
CA PHE A 121 6.82 -14.21 16.57
C PHE A 121 6.33 -12.87 17.12
N PHE A 122 5.32 -12.26 16.52
CA PHE A 122 4.77 -10.99 17.01
C PHE A 122 4.15 -11.14 18.40
N GLN A 123 3.47 -12.28 18.67
CA GLN A 123 2.96 -12.57 20.02
C GLN A 123 4.11 -12.68 21.04
N SER A 124 5.22 -13.33 20.68
CA SER A 124 6.40 -13.42 21.54
C SER A 124 7.02 -12.05 21.82
N LEU A 125 7.03 -11.13 20.85
CA LEU A 125 7.48 -9.75 21.04
C LEU A 125 6.56 -8.98 22.01
N LYS A 126 5.23 -9.22 21.97
CA LYS A 126 4.28 -8.68 22.94
C LYS A 126 4.58 -9.23 24.34
N ASP A 127 4.74 -10.53 24.48
CA ASP A 127 5.01 -11.19 25.77
C ASP A 127 6.33 -10.70 26.41
N LYS A 128 7.28 -10.26 25.58
CA LYS A 128 8.55 -9.63 25.98
C LYS A 128 8.44 -8.10 26.22
N GLY A 129 7.27 -7.51 26.02
CA GLY A 129 6.98 -6.11 26.31
C GLY A 129 7.35 -5.11 25.23
N MET A 130 7.61 -5.55 23.97
CA MET A 130 7.76 -4.64 22.83
C MET A 130 6.42 -3.99 22.45
N PHE A 131 5.33 -4.70 22.67
CA PHE A 131 3.96 -4.20 22.50
C PHE A 131 3.21 -4.35 23.81
N SER A 132 2.53 -3.29 24.29
CA SER A 132 1.63 -3.35 25.44
C SER A 132 0.29 -3.97 25.04
N LYS A 133 -0.18 -3.67 23.81
CA LYS A 133 -1.34 -4.30 23.18
C LYS A 133 -0.96 -4.78 21.79
N LEU A 134 -1.57 -5.88 21.37
CA LEU A 134 -1.40 -6.44 20.03
C LEU A 134 -2.65 -7.19 19.62
N GLU A 135 -3.24 -6.79 18.51
CA GLU A 135 -4.26 -7.54 17.77
C GLU A 135 -3.68 -7.91 16.40
N ILE A 136 -3.86 -9.15 15.96
CA ILE A 136 -3.39 -9.63 14.65
C ILE A 136 -4.59 -10.06 13.84
N LEU A 137 -4.86 -9.32 12.77
CA LEU A 137 -5.95 -9.58 11.84
C LEU A 137 -5.39 -10.22 10.58
N GLU A 138 -6.00 -11.32 10.15
CA GLU A 138 -5.64 -12.09 8.97
C GLU A 138 -6.67 -11.84 7.88
N PHE A 139 -6.19 -11.70 6.62
CA PHE A 139 -7.02 -11.43 5.45
C PHE A 139 -6.69 -12.45 4.35
N ASP A 140 -7.75 -12.94 3.68
CA ASP A 140 -7.63 -13.95 2.64
C ASP A 140 -7.25 -13.33 1.29
N TRP A 141 -7.58 -12.05 1.08
CA TRP A 141 -7.24 -11.30 -0.11
C TRP A 141 -7.00 -9.82 0.22
N ARG A 142 -6.24 -9.17 -0.65
CA ARG A 142 -6.01 -7.73 -0.65
C ARG A 142 -5.97 -7.20 -2.07
N ARG A 143 -6.45 -5.97 -2.26
CA ARG A 143 -6.21 -5.21 -3.49
C ARG A 143 -5.81 -3.77 -3.18
N ALA A 144 -4.96 -3.20 -4.03
CA ALA A 144 -4.84 -1.77 -4.14
C ALA A 144 -6.06 -1.26 -4.93
N ALA A 145 -6.71 -0.23 -4.43
CA ALA A 145 -7.79 0.44 -5.15
C ALA A 145 -7.23 1.73 -5.75
N PRO A 146 -7.23 1.89 -7.07
CA PRO A 146 -6.82 3.14 -7.67
C PRO A 146 -7.85 4.22 -7.33
N MET A 147 -7.38 5.37 -6.84
CA MET A 147 -8.25 6.53 -6.64
C MET A 147 -8.95 6.89 -7.95
N ARG A 148 -10.21 7.29 -7.86
CA ARG A 148 -11.06 7.54 -9.03
C ARG A 148 -10.86 8.96 -9.56
N ALA A 149 -9.95 9.08 -10.54
CA ALA A 149 -9.53 10.34 -11.15
C ALA A 149 -10.66 11.13 -11.81
N GLU A 150 -11.77 10.48 -12.20
CA GLU A 150 -12.95 11.11 -12.80
C GLU A 150 -13.65 12.11 -11.88
N PHE A 151 -13.47 11.98 -10.58
CA PHE A 151 -14.01 12.91 -9.57
C PHE A 151 -13.01 13.98 -9.13
N TYR A 152 -11.86 14.08 -9.81
CA TYR A 152 -10.83 15.05 -9.45
C TYR A 152 -10.55 16.03 -10.59
N ASP A 153 -10.65 17.31 -10.28
CA ASP A 153 -10.23 18.36 -11.20
C ASP A 153 -8.74 18.66 -11.02
N PHE A 154 -7.94 18.21 -11.99
CA PHE A 154 -6.48 18.38 -12.00
C PHE A 154 -6.03 19.83 -12.22
N ASP A 155 -6.91 20.73 -12.69
CA ASP A 155 -6.58 22.13 -12.90
C ASP A 155 -6.82 22.96 -11.64
N THR A 156 -7.90 22.70 -10.90
CA THR A 156 -8.23 23.40 -9.64
C THR A 156 -7.73 22.67 -8.40
N GLY A 157 -7.41 21.38 -8.49
CA GLY A 157 -7.00 20.54 -7.36
C GLY A 157 -8.14 20.21 -6.40
N ARG A 158 -9.38 20.14 -6.89
CA ARG A 158 -10.56 19.88 -6.07
C ARG A 158 -11.22 18.57 -6.46
N TRP A 159 -11.92 17.98 -5.48
CA TRP A 159 -12.80 16.87 -5.71
C TRP A 159 -14.21 17.35 -6.02
N ASP A 160 -14.80 16.76 -7.07
CA ASP A 160 -16.20 16.96 -7.46
C ASP A 160 -16.92 15.62 -7.25
N PHE A 161 -17.45 15.43 -6.05
CA PHE A 161 -18.08 14.18 -5.62
C PHE A 161 -19.31 14.47 -4.75
N GLU A 162 -20.45 13.92 -5.16
CA GLU A 162 -21.71 14.04 -4.44
C GLU A 162 -21.87 12.90 -3.41
N TRP A 163 -21.60 13.18 -2.15
CA TRP A 163 -21.64 12.22 -1.05
C TRP A 163 -22.99 11.52 -0.87
N GLN A 164 -24.11 12.21 -1.18
CA GLN A 164 -25.46 11.66 -1.00
C GLN A 164 -25.83 10.63 -2.07
N GLN A 165 -25.34 10.79 -3.28
CA GLN A 165 -25.65 9.88 -4.40
C GLN A 165 -24.71 8.69 -4.46
N GLY A 166 -23.53 8.80 -3.86
CA GLY A 166 -22.45 7.83 -4.04
C GLY A 166 -21.91 7.84 -5.46
N GLY A 167 -20.83 7.15 -5.70
CA GLY A 167 -20.36 6.90 -7.07
C GLY A 167 -21.28 5.94 -7.81
N SER A 168 -21.15 5.89 -9.15
CA SER A 168 -21.96 5.01 -10.01
C SER A 168 -21.97 3.55 -9.52
N ASP A 169 -23.09 2.87 -9.76
CA ASP A 169 -23.26 1.44 -9.44
C ASP A 169 -22.41 0.49 -10.32
N ASP A 170 -21.48 1.01 -11.12
CA ASP A 170 -20.58 0.25 -11.99
C ASP A 170 -19.59 -0.66 -11.23
N PHE A 171 -19.89 -0.91 -9.97
CA PHE A 171 -19.19 -1.91 -9.20
C PHE A 171 -19.63 -3.30 -9.65
N GLU A 172 -18.90 -3.87 -10.59
CA GLU A 172 -18.94 -5.31 -10.80
C GLU A 172 -18.63 -6.00 -9.47
N SER A 173 -19.60 -6.71 -8.93
CA SER A 173 -19.45 -7.55 -7.74
C SER A 173 -18.60 -8.78 -8.06
N ALA A 174 -17.43 -8.55 -8.66
CA ALA A 174 -16.47 -9.61 -8.89
C ALA A 174 -16.15 -10.24 -7.54
N THR A 175 -16.59 -11.46 -7.35
CA THR A 175 -16.09 -12.29 -6.26
C THR A 175 -14.58 -12.30 -6.38
N PHE A 176 -13.89 -11.66 -5.42
CA PHE A 176 -12.44 -11.65 -5.45
C PHE A 176 -11.97 -13.07 -5.13
N THR A 177 -11.41 -13.73 -6.11
CA THR A 177 -10.75 -15.01 -5.93
C THR A 177 -9.26 -14.72 -5.79
N PRO A 178 -8.61 -15.09 -4.66
CA PRO A 178 -7.18 -14.94 -4.51
C PRO A 178 -6.42 -15.57 -5.67
N SER A 179 -5.46 -14.86 -6.21
CA SER A 179 -4.64 -15.37 -7.30
C SER A 179 -3.76 -16.51 -6.80
N PRO A 180 -3.71 -17.67 -7.48
CA PRO A 180 -2.80 -18.74 -7.07
C PRO A 180 -1.33 -18.27 -7.20
N PRO A 181 -0.42 -18.76 -6.32
CA PRO A 181 0.99 -18.44 -6.43
C PRO A 181 1.57 -18.82 -7.79
N CYS A 182 2.47 -18.01 -8.31
CA CYS A 182 3.18 -18.28 -9.57
C CYS A 182 4.66 -18.57 -9.31
N LYS A 183 5.36 -19.11 -10.33
CA LYS A 183 6.81 -19.30 -10.27
C LYS A 183 7.48 -17.95 -10.54
N PHE A 184 8.48 -17.60 -9.72
CA PHE A 184 9.32 -16.41 -9.88
C PHE A 184 10.72 -16.71 -9.37
N ASP A 185 11.66 -15.81 -9.62
CA ASP A 185 13.01 -15.87 -9.11
C ASP A 185 13.45 -14.52 -8.51
N PHE A 186 14.70 -14.46 -8.08
CA PHE A 186 15.24 -13.28 -7.41
C PHE A 186 15.33 -12.06 -8.33
N VAL A 187 15.56 -12.25 -9.65
CA VAL A 187 15.59 -11.16 -10.62
C VAL A 187 14.19 -10.52 -10.75
N ASP A 188 13.14 -11.34 -10.75
CA ASP A 188 11.76 -10.86 -10.80
C ASP A 188 11.45 -9.98 -9.57
N LEU A 189 11.89 -10.40 -8.37
CA LEU A 189 11.72 -9.63 -7.13
C LEU A 189 12.50 -8.30 -7.15
N LEU A 190 13.70 -8.27 -7.72
CA LEU A 190 14.47 -7.05 -7.87
C LEU A 190 13.78 -6.05 -8.82
N ILE A 191 13.21 -6.53 -9.92
CA ILE A 191 12.43 -5.70 -10.84
C ILE A 191 11.20 -5.14 -10.13
N ILE A 192 10.43 -5.98 -9.45
CA ILE A 192 9.24 -5.59 -8.68
C ILE A 192 9.61 -4.52 -7.65
N LYS A 193 10.68 -4.72 -6.89
CA LYS A 193 11.18 -3.78 -5.89
C LYS A 193 11.50 -2.41 -6.49
N GLU A 194 12.18 -2.35 -7.63
CA GLU A 194 12.50 -1.09 -8.29
C GLU A 194 11.23 -0.36 -8.80
N LEU A 195 10.28 -1.12 -9.36
CA LEU A 195 9.00 -0.56 -9.83
C LEU A 195 8.06 -0.15 -8.68
N GLN A 196 8.17 -0.77 -7.51
CA GLN A 196 7.48 -0.30 -6.29
C GLN A 196 8.05 1.01 -5.76
N MET A 197 9.35 1.24 -5.95
CA MET A 197 9.97 2.52 -5.56
C MET A 197 9.58 3.63 -6.52
N ASP A 198 9.71 3.38 -7.81
CA ASP A 198 9.39 4.34 -8.87
C ASP A 198 9.20 3.61 -10.20
N ALA A 199 7.96 3.49 -10.62
CA ALA A 199 7.62 2.84 -11.89
C ALA A 199 7.97 3.70 -13.12
N ASN A 200 8.31 4.99 -12.95
CA ASN A 200 8.74 5.85 -14.05
C ASN A 200 10.16 5.51 -14.55
N ARG A 201 10.93 4.73 -13.78
CA ARG A 201 12.26 4.29 -14.20
C ARG A 201 12.18 3.37 -15.42
N SER A 202 13.00 3.67 -16.40
CA SER A 202 13.13 2.79 -17.56
C SER A 202 13.82 1.47 -17.16
N LEU A 203 13.51 0.40 -17.91
CA LEU A 203 14.19 -0.90 -17.71
C LEU A 203 15.72 -0.78 -17.90
N LYS A 204 16.18 0.20 -18.70
CA LYS A 204 17.61 0.45 -18.88
C LYS A 204 18.24 1.00 -17.59
N GLU A 205 17.61 1.99 -16.95
CA GLU A 205 18.08 2.53 -15.66
C GLU A 205 18.07 1.48 -14.57
N ILE A 206 17.02 0.63 -14.53
CA ILE A 206 16.95 -0.50 -13.58
C ILE A 206 18.09 -1.50 -13.86
N SER A 207 18.34 -1.83 -15.13
CA SER A 207 19.42 -2.72 -15.56
C SER A 207 20.80 -2.21 -15.09
N ASP A 208 21.07 -0.94 -15.35
CA ASP A 208 22.35 -0.31 -14.98
C ASP A 208 22.52 -0.25 -13.45
N LYS A 209 21.45 0.10 -12.71
CA LYS A 209 21.46 0.13 -11.25
C LYS A 209 21.70 -1.22 -10.61
N LEU A 210 21.11 -2.28 -11.15
CA LEU A 210 21.21 -3.64 -10.62
C LEU A 210 22.44 -4.41 -11.12
N GLY A 211 23.16 -3.87 -12.12
CA GLY A 211 24.26 -4.60 -12.77
C GLY A 211 23.80 -5.84 -13.54
N ILE A 212 22.53 -5.91 -13.96
CA ILE A 212 21.96 -7.04 -14.68
C ILE A 212 21.91 -6.68 -16.17
N ASN A 213 22.29 -7.64 -17.03
CA ASN A 213 22.21 -7.44 -18.49
C ASN A 213 20.78 -7.02 -18.91
N TYR A 214 20.67 -5.94 -19.69
CA TYR A 214 19.39 -5.36 -20.13
C TYR A 214 18.47 -6.38 -20.82
N LYS A 215 19.00 -7.23 -21.72
CA LYS A 215 18.19 -8.23 -22.42
C LYS A 215 17.60 -9.26 -21.46
N LYS A 216 18.41 -9.71 -20.48
CA LYS A 216 17.95 -10.64 -19.43
C LYS A 216 16.85 -9.95 -18.58
N LEU A 217 17.09 -8.73 -18.13
CA LEU A 217 16.13 -8.00 -17.30
C LEU A 217 14.81 -7.71 -18.05
N ALA A 218 14.88 -7.28 -19.30
CA ALA A 218 13.71 -7.04 -20.14
C ALA A 218 12.89 -8.32 -20.38
N TRP A 219 13.57 -9.46 -20.56
CA TRP A 219 12.90 -10.75 -20.68
C TRP A 219 12.17 -11.13 -19.38
N HIS A 220 12.82 -11.02 -18.20
CA HIS A 220 12.18 -11.27 -16.92
C HIS A 220 10.97 -10.35 -16.70
N HIS A 221 11.11 -9.05 -17.00
CA HIS A 221 10.01 -8.10 -16.88
C HIS A 221 8.79 -8.53 -17.72
N THR A 222 9.01 -8.85 -19.00
CA THR A 222 7.90 -9.15 -19.92
C THR A 222 7.34 -10.56 -19.71
N SER A 223 8.23 -11.58 -19.63
CA SER A 223 7.81 -13.00 -19.64
C SER A 223 7.48 -13.54 -18.25
N HIS A 224 7.95 -12.89 -17.19
CA HIS A 224 7.65 -13.29 -15.82
C HIS A 224 6.76 -12.27 -15.12
N VAL A 225 7.27 -11.05 -14.88
CA VAL A 225 6.58 -10.08 -14.03
C VAL A 225 5.21 -9.69 -14.62
N LEU A 226 5.16 -9.28 -15.88
CA LEU A 226 3.91 -8.90 -16.54
C LEU A 226 3.06 -10.11 -16.95
N ALA A 227 3.65 -11.09 -17.64
CA ALA A 227 2.89 -12.23 -18.16
C ALA A 227 2.27 -13.11 -17.07
N ARG A 228 2.85 -13.13 -15.86
CA ARG A 228 2.32 -13.86 -14.71
C ARG A 228 1.51 -12.99 -13.75
N ASN A 229 1.21 -11.75 -14.15
CA ASN A 229 0.42 -10.79 -13.36
C ASN A 229 0.95 -10.60 -11.92
N MET A 230 2.28 -10.51 -11.74
CA MET A 230 2.87 -10.23 -10.43
C MET A 230 2.66 -8.77 -10.02
N ILE A 231 2.37 -7.90 -10.99
CA ILE A 231 1.91 -6.52 -10.80
C ILE A 231 0.44 -6.49 -11.15
N ALA A 232 -0.41 -6.16 -10.16
CA ALA A 232 -1.87 -6.08 -10.30
C ALA A 232 -2.33 -4.77 -10.98
N GLY A 233 -1.44 -3.79 -11.07
CA GLY A 233 -1.69 -2.46 -11.63
C GLY A 233 -0.69 -1.45 -11.08
N TYR A 234 -1.03 -0.17 -11.18
CA TYR A 234 -0.15 0.90 -10.70
C TYR A 234 -0.91 1.89 -9.85
N SER A 235 -0.34 2.24 -8.72
CA SER A 235 -0.80 3.35 -7.89
C SER A 235 -0.29 4.66 -8.50
N VAL A 236 -1.22 5.53 -8.86
CA VAL A 236 -0.92 6.90 -9.33
C VAL A 236 -1.34 7.84 -8.21
N ASN A 237 -0.39 8.42 -7.52
CA ASN A 237 -0.64 9.26 -6.36
C ASN A 237 -0.44 10.74 -6.71
N TRP A 238 -1.53 11.47 -6.84
CA TRP A 238 -1.53 12.91 -7.10
C TRP A 238 -1.89 13.76 -5.86
N MET A 239 -2.26 13.15 -4.75
CA MET A 239 -2.69 13.86 -3.54
C MET A 239 -1.55 14.19 -2.58
N GLY A 240 -0.40 13.58 -2.77
CA GLY A 240 0.81 13.84 -2.02
C GLY A 240 1.94 12.98 -2.54
N THR A 241 3.03 13.59 -2.92
CA THR A 241 4.19 12.83 -3.38
C THR A 241 5.08 12.51 -2.20
N ARG A 242 5.45 11.25 -2.03
CA ARG A 242 6.44 10.80 -1.02
C ARG A 242 7.79 11.51 -1.11
N TYR A 243 8.09 12.14 -2.24
CA TYR A 243 9.37 12.77 -2.52
C TYR A 243 9.44 14.27 -2.20
N ASP A 244 8.34 14.87 -1.77
CA ASP A 244 8.28 16.29 -1.43
C ASP A 244 8.52 16.58 0.07
N TYR A 245 8.99 15.59 0.82
CA TYR A 245 9.35 15.72 2.24
C TYR A 245 10.72 16.37 2.46
N THR A 246 10.97 17.53 1.85
CA THR A 246 11.89 18.48 2.48
C THR A 246 11.09 19.15 3.61
N LEU A 247 11.70 19.28 4.78
CA LEU A 247 11.04 19.83 5.99
C LEU A 247 10.33 21.18 5.72
N GLU A 248 10.89 22.00 4.83
CA GLU A 248 10.30 23.25 4.36
C GLU A 248 8.99 23.07 3.59
N LYS A 249 8.88 22.05 2.77
CA LYS A 249 7.68 21.79 1.97
C LYS A 249 6.58 21.13 2.80
N VAL A 250 6.93 20.35 3.83
CA VAL A 250 5.99 19.79 4.80
C VAL A 250 5.31 20.89 5.61
N LEU A 251 6.08 21.89 6.06
CA LEU A 251 5.56 23.01 6.85
C LEU A 251 4.63 23.95 6.06
N HIS A 252 4.76 24.01 4.73
CA HIS A 252 3.98 24.90 3.87
C HIS A 252 2.89 24.20 3.05
N ARG A 253 2.91 22.87 2.91
CA ARG A 253 1.81 22.12 2.31
C ARG A 253 0.77 21.78 3.39
N LYS A 254 -0.37 22.40 3.33
CA LYS A 254 -1.58 21.89 3.99
C LYS A 254 -1.79 20.48 3.45
N HIS A 255 -1.72 19.47 4.32
CA HIS A 255 -2.14 18.12 3.97
C HIS A 255 -3.55 18.19 3.40
N ARG A 256 -3.72 17.80 2.13
CA ARG A 256 -5.01 17.92 1.44
C ARG A 256 -5.90 16.71 1.65
N TYR A 257 -5.39 15.69 2.32
CA TYR A 257 -6.14 14.47 2.61
C TYR A 257 -5.81 13.91 4.01
N PHE A 258 -6.75 13.13 4.49
CA PHE A 258 -6.73 12.51 5.80
C PHE A 258 -6.91 11.00 5.61
N VAL A 259 -5.96 10.19 6.04
CA VAL A 259 -6.06 8.74 5.90
C VAL A 259 -6.86 8.18 7.08
N VAL A 260 -7.82 7.32 6.75
CA VAL A 260 -8.60 6.57 7.73
C VAL A 260 -8.51 5.10 7.40
N ASP A 261 -8.01 4.31 8.34
CA ASP A 261 -8.04 2.85 8.31
C ASP A 261 -9.31 2.36 8.99
N ILE A 262 -10.10 1.57 8.27
CA ILE A 262 -11.39 1.03 8.72
C ILE A 262 -11.23 -0.48 8.87
N PHE A 263 -11.53 -0.99 10.06
CA PHE A 263 -11.54 -2.42 10.34
C PHE A 263 -12.93 -2.87 10.78
N VAL A 264 -13.41 -3.95 10.18
CA VAL A 264 -14.63 -4.64 10.60
C VAL A 264 -14.29 -6.09 10.89
N ARG A 265 -14.55 -6.52 12.13
CA ARG A 265 -14.18 -7.86 12.60
C ARG A 265 -15.32 -8.85 12.39
N ASN A 266 -14.96 -10.11 12.11
CA ASN A 266 -15.89 -11.24 12.04
C ASN A 266 -17.07 -10.99 11.09
N VAL A 267 -16.78 -10.55 9.87
CA VAL A 267 -17.79 -10.34 8.82
C VAL A 267 -18.19 -11.68 8.18
N ASN A 268 -19.46 -11.84 7.85
CA ASN A 268 -19.92 -12.90 6.95
C ASN A 268 -19.80 -12.44 5.48
N GLU A 269 -20.07 -13.34 4.54
CA GLU A 269 -19.92 -13.06 3.12
C GLU A 269 -20.82 -11.92 2.63
N LEU A 270 -22.08 -11.88 3.07
CA LEU A 270 -23.05 -10.85 2.68
C LEU A 270 -22.63 -9.47 3.22
N GLU A 271 -22.18 -9.42 4.47
CA GLU A 271 -21.66 -8.21 5.09
C GLU A 271 -20.41 -7.72 4.35
N SER A 272 -19.47 -8.63 4.04
CA SER A 272 -18.26 -8.31 3.28
C SER A 272 -18.59 -7.75 1.89
N MET A 273 -19.53 -8.35 1.16
CA MET A 273 -19.99 -7.85 -0.14
C MET A 273 -20.62 -6.46 -0.03
N THR A 274 -21.45 -6.24 0.99
CA THR A 274 -22.11 -4.96 1.24
C THR A 274 -21.09 -3.86 1.56
N LEU A 275 -20.13 -4.14 2.44
CA LEU A 275 -19.04 -3.22 2.79
C LEU A 275 -18.21 -2.87 1.56
N ARG A 276 -17.81 -3.87 0.77
CA ARG A 276 -17.07 -3.67 -0.48
C ARG A 276 -17.83 -2.77 -1.44
N ARG A 277 -19.12 -3.06 -1.68
CA ARG A 277 -19.98 -2.25 -2.55
C ARG A 277 -20.02 -0.79 -2.09
N ASN A 278 -20.23 -0.56 -0.79
CA ASN A 278 -20.32 0.77 -0.22
C ASN A 278 -18.98 1.52 -0.30
N MET A 279 -17.87 0.90 0.10
CA MET A 279 -16.55 1.53 0.09
C MET A 279 -16.06 1.82 -1.34
N ASN A 280 -16.40 0.95 -2.31
CA ASN A 280 -16.01 1.16 -3.70
C ASN A 280 -16.78 2.28 -4.41
N ARG A 281 -17.85 2.80 -3.83
CA ARG A 281 -18.49 4.03 -4.30
C ARG A 281 -17.67 5.28 -4.00
N LEU A 282 -16.81 5.23 -2.99
CA LEU A 282 -15.95 6.34 -2.63
C LEU A 282 -14.75 6.44 -3.60
N PRO A 283 -14.50 7.61 -4.19
CA PRO A 283 -13.35 7.79 -5.09
C PRO A 283 -12.01 7.79 -4.36
N PHE A 284 -12.03 7.78 -3.04
CA PHE A 284 -10.89 7.92 -2.13
C PHE A 284 -10.37 6.58 -1.58
N LEU A 285 -10.97 5.47 -1.99
CA LEU A 285 -10.52 4.15 -1.55
C LEU A 285 -9.11 3.89 -2.09
N TRP A 286 -8.18 3.59 -1.19
CA TRP A 286 -6.77 3.36 -1.51
C TRP A 286 -6.40 1.88 -1.48
N SER A 287 -6.86 1.17 -0.46
CA SER A 287 -6.58 -0.25 -0.26
C SER A 287 -7.76 -0.94 0.40
N GLU A 288 -7.97 -2.19 0.06
CA GLU A 288 -9.03 -3.02 0.60
C GLU A 288 -8.51 -4.43 0.82
N ALA A 289 -8.96 -5.09 1.88
CA ALA A 289 -8.67 -6.48 2.17
C ALA A 289 -9.88 -7.16 2.81
N GLY A 290 -10.02 -8.46 2.61
CA GLY A 290 -11.18 -9.18 3.13
C GLY A 290 -10.89 -10.64 3.43
N GLY A 291 -11.90 -11.32 3.96
CA GLY A 291 -11.92 -12.66 4.48
C GLY A 291 -12.84 -12.71 5.69
N ARG A 292 -12.39 -13.35 6.78
CA ARG A 292 -13.08 -13.29 8.07
C ARG A 292 -13.20 -11.89 8.64
N ASN A 293 -12.29 -11.00 8.28
CA ASN A 293 -12.31 -9.59 8.63
C ASN A 293 -12.39 -8.77 7.35
N TYR A 294 -12.82 -7.51 7.46
CA TYR A 294 -12.79 -6.54 6.38
C TYR A 294 -11.93 -5.35 6.76
N TYR A 295 -11.17 -4.86 5.83
CA TYR A 295 -10.32 -3.68 5.95
C TYR A 295 -10.48 -2.77 4.74
N ALA A 296 -10.52 -1.47 4.97
CA ALA A 296 -10.43 -0.44 3.93
C ALA A 296 -9.59 0.73 4.41
N ALA A 297 -8.71 1.25 3.55
CA ALA A 297 -8.00 2.51 3.77
C ALA A 297 -8.55 3.58 2.82
N LEU A 298 -8.96 4.69 3.37
CA LEU A 298 -9.50 5.84 2.64
C LEU A 298 -8.57 7.04 2.78
N ALA A 299 -8.32 7.74 1.68
CA ALA A 299 -7.62 9.03 1.67
C ALA A 299 -8.65 10.16 1.50
N LEU A 300 -9.34 10.52 2.57
CA LEU A 300 -10.41 11.52 2.55
C LEU A 300 -9.85 12.93 2.35
N PRO A 301 -10.41 13.75 1.46
CA PRO A 301 -10.05 15.16 1.36
C PRO A 301 -10.30 15.88 2.69
N VAL A 302 -9.39 16.73 3.10
CA VAL A 302 -9.49 17.45 4.39
C VAL A 302 -10.77 18.31 4.46
N ASP A 303 -11.16 18.90 3.33
CA ASP A 303 -12.36 19.72 3.24
C ASP A 303 -13.67 18.90 3.36
N ASN A 304 -13.59 17.57 3.27
CA ASN A 304 -14.76 16.66 3.29
C ASN A 304 -14.64 15.55 4.36
N VAL A 305 -13.87 15.78 5.41
CA VAL A 305 -13.68 14.76 6.46
C VAL A 305 -14.99 14.42 7.17
N VAL A 306 -15.83 15.43 7.44
CA VAL A 306 -17.09 15.24 8.15
C VAL A 306 -18.07 14.41 7.31
N GLU A 307 -18.26 14.78 6.04
CA GLU A 307 -19.11 14.04 5.11
C GLU A 307 -18.59 12.61 4.90
N GLY A 308 -17.28 12.45 4.79
CA GLY A 308 -16.63 11.15 4.67
C GLY A 308 -16.88 10.24 5.88
N LEU A 309 -16.72 10.76 7.10
CA LEU A 309 -16.99 10.01 8.32
C LEU A 309 -18.49 9.70 8.48
N GLN A 310 -19.39 10.61 8.10
CA GLN A 310 -20.83 10.34 8.07
C GLN A 310 -21.17 9.23 7.07
N TYR A 311 -20.57 9.26 5.88
CA TYR A 311 -20.75 8.19 4.89
C TYR A 311 -20.25 6.84 5.41
N ILE A 312 -19.06 6.79 6.01
CA ILE A 312 -18.49 5.56 6.61
C ILE A 312 -19.45 5.03 7.68
N GLY A 313 -19.96 5.90 8.56
CA GLY A 313 -20.92 5.54 9.59
C GLY A 313 -22.21 4.91 9.03
N ALA A 314 -22.74 5.47 7.94
CA ALA A 314 -23.90 4.92 7.25
C ALA A 314 -23.57 3.60 6.53
N ALA A 315 -22.43 3.54 5.85
CA ALA A 315 -21.98 2.36 5.09
C ALA A 315 -21.67 1.15 6.00
N THR A 316 -21.35 1.38 7.27
CA THR A 316 -21.04 0.36 8.27
C THR A 316 -22.15 0.15 9.30
N ALA A 317 -23.31 0.75 9.13
CA ALA A 317 -24.38 0.76 10.14
C ALA A 317 -24.82 -0.65 10.62
N THR A 318 -24.86 -1.63 9.70
CA THR A 318 -25.26 -3.03 10.00
C THR A 318 -24.23 -3.82 10.82
N VAL A 319 -23.00 -3.32 10.91
CA VAL A 319 -21.86 -3.97 11.59
C VAL A 319 -21.20 -3.05 12.63
N ARG A 320 -21.93 -2.03 13.08
CA ARG A 320 -21.42 -0.90 13.87
C ARG A 320 -20.70 -1.30 15.16
N ASP A 321 -21.13 -2.35 15.80
CA ASP A 321 -20.55 -2.90 17.03
C ASP A 321 -19.17 -3.55 16.83
N ARG A 322 -18.79 -3.83 15.58
CA ARG A 322 -17.53 -4.50 15.20
C ARG A 322 -16.59 -3.62 14.38
N VAL A 323 -16.95 -2.34 14.21
CA VAL A 323 -16.16 -1.35 13.44
C VAL A 323 -15.15 -0.66 14.35
N SER A 324 -13.94 -0.47 13.85
CA SER A 324 -12.94 0.44 14.39
C SER A 324 -12.42 1.36 13.30
N LEU A 325 -12.26 2.63 13.61
CA LEU A 325 -11.73 3.66 12.73
C LEU A 325 -10.42 4.19 13.32
N TYR A 326 -9.37 4.18 12.52
CA TYR A 326 -8.05 4.65 12.91
C TYR A 326 -7.60 5.77 11.98
N PRO A 327 -7.73 7.03 12.41
CA PRO A 327 -7.17 8.16 11.67
C PRO A 327 -5.64 8.13 11.75
N GLY A 328 -4.99 8.07 10.58
CA GLY A 328 -3.54 7.90 10.50
C GLY A 328 -2.78 9.22 10.51
N ASP A 329 -1.66 9.24 11.19
CA ASP A 329 -0.67 10.32 11.13
C ASP A 329 0.23 10.13 9.89
N GLN A 330 0.10 11.04 8.93
CA GLN A 330 0.89 11.00 7.70
C GLN A 330 2.38 11.26 7.91
N THR A 331 2.74 11.90 9.02
CA THR A 331 4.14 12.21 9.35
C THR A 331 4.86 11.02 9.99
N GLU A 332 4.10 10.12 10.61
CA GLU A 332 4.57 8.93 11.31
C GLU A 332 4.20 7.65 10.53
N ALA A 333 4.29 7.70 9.21
CA ALA A 333 3.98 6.59 8.34
C ALA A 333 5.12 6.27 7.38
N ALA A 334 5.37 4.99 7.14
CA ALA A 334 6.28 4.54 6.10
C ALA A 334 5.73 3.31 5.37
N SER A 335 6.11 3.16 4.12
CA SER A 335 5.89 1.92 3.41
C SER A 335 7.16 1.48 2.70
N PHE A 336 7.31 0.18 2.62
CA PHE A 336 8.48 -0.51 2.11
C PHE A 336 8.12 -1.32 0.87
N THR A 337 9.15 -1.77 0.17
CA THR A 337 8.99 -2.72 -0.93
C THR A 337 8.76 -4.13 -0.37
N VAL A 338 8.40 -5.07 -1.24
CA VAL A 338 8.41 -6.49 -0.91
C VAL A 338 9.74 -6.87 -0.25
N SER A 339 9.69 -7.71 0.80
CA SER A 339 10.87 -8.10 1.60
C SER A 339 11.77 -9.09 0.84
N TYR A 340 12.23 -8.67 -0.36
CA TYR A 340 12.96 -9.51 -1.32
C TYR A 340 14.23 -10.15 -0.75
N LYS A 341 14.89 -9.53 0.26
CA LYS A 341 16.06 -10.07 0.94
C LYS A 341 15.79 -11.38 1.69
N LEU A 342 14.52 -11.66 2.01
CA LEU A 342 14.09 -12.86 2.70
C LEU A 342 13.76 -14.02 1.74
N TYR A 343 13.98 -13.84 0.44
CA TYR A 343 13.83 -14.90 -0.54
C TYR A 343 15.18 -15.63 -0.75
N ASN A 344 15.18 -16.93 -0.49
CA ASN A 344 16.36 -17.76 -0.73
C ASN A 344 16.35 -18.23 -2.19
N GLU A 345 17.33 -17.75 -2.97
CA GLU A 345 17.45 -18.08 -4.40
C GLU A 345 17.77 -19.56 -4.65
N ALA A 346 18.54 -20.19 -3.78
CA ALA A 346 18.95 -21.59 -3.93
C ALA A 346 17.78 -22.55 -3.70
N THR A 347 16.95 -22.30 -2.69
CA THR A 347 15.76 -23.11 -2.38
C THR A 347 14.50 -22.65 -3.08
N LYS A 348 14.51 -21.42 -3.67
CA LYS A 348 13.35 -20.74 -4.27
C LYS A 348 12.18 -20.59 -3.30
N GLN A 349 12.49 -20.31 -2.04
CA GLN A 349 11.51 -20.19 -0.96
C GLN A 349 11.74 -18.94 -0.15
N TRP A 350 10.64 -18.41 0.41
CA TRP A 350 10.68 -17.39 1.44
C TRP A 350 11.20 -18.01 2.75
N THR A 351 12.12 -17.29 3.42
CA THR A 351 12.74 -17.74 4.67
C THR A 351 12.15 -17.00 5.86
N PHE A 352 11.98 -17.71 6.97
CA PHE A 352 11.62 -17.14 8.26
C PHE A 352 12.23 -18.00 9.36
N ASN A 353 13.12 -17.42 10.16
CA ASN A 353 13.79 -18.10 11.28
C ASN A 353 13.39 -17.43 12.59
N LYS A 354 12.24 -17.85 13.16
CA LYS A 354 11.68 -17.28 14.38
C LYS A 354 12.68 -17.20 15.55
N PRO A 355 13.45 -18.29 15.89
CA PRO A 355 14.40 -18.23 17.02
C PRO A 355 15.48 -17.17 16.84
N GLU A 356 16.11 -17.11 15.68
CA GLU A 356 17.14 -16.10 15.37
C GLU A 356 16.61 -14.69 15.43
N LEU A 357 15.39 -14.48 14.88
CA LEU A 357 14.75 -13.16 14.88
C LEU A 357 14.40 -12.70 16.30
N LEU A 358 13.88 -13.59 17.14
CA LEU A 358 13.60 -13.27 18.54
C LEU A 358 14.87 -12.85 19.28
N GLU A 359 15.97 -13.59 19.11
CA GLU A 359 17.26 -13.22 19.72
C GLU A 359 17.74 -11.83 19.27
N ARG A 360 17.64 -11.54 17.96
CA ARG A 360 18.03 -10.23 17.43
C ARG A 360 17.17 -9.09 18.01
N PHE A 361 15.86 -9.26 18.06
CA PHE A 361 14.96 -8.24 18.60
C PHE A 361 15.09 -8.09 20.11
N GLU A 362 15.37 -9.15 20.86
CA GLU A 362 15.69 -9.06 22.28
C GLU A 362 16.94 -8.21 22.55
N LYS A 363 18.02 -8.43 21.78
CA LYS A 363 19.22 -7.58 21.84
C LYS A 363 18.90 -6.13 21.56
N LEU A 364 18.16 -5.86 20.47
CA LEU A 364 17.71 -4.52 20.12
C LEU A 364 16.89 -3.86 21.24
N MET A 365 15.96 -4.59 21.84
CA MET A 365 15.15 -4.10 22.96
C MET A 365 16.01 -3.72 24.17
N VAL A 366 17.03 -4.50 24.51
CA VAL A 366 17.98 -4.22 25.58
C VAL A 366 18.82 -2.96 25.27
N GLU A 367 19.31 -2.83 24.05
CA GLU A 367 20.09 -1.68 23.59
C GLU A 367 19.27 -0.38 23.67
N ILE A 368 18.03 -0.40 23.20
CA ILE A 368 17.11 0.76 23.25
C ILE A 368 16.89 1.17 24.73
N LYS A 369 16.58 0.23 25.61
CA LYS A 369 16.39 0.52 27.04
C LYS A 369 17.64 1.11 27.69
N ALA A 370 18.82 0.57 27.36
CA ALA A 370 20.09 1.08 27.89
C ALA A 370 20.43 2.48 27.36
N GLY A 371 20.09 2.79 26.10
CA GLY A 371 20.25 4.10 25.50
C GLY A 371 19.31 5.13 26.14
N ALA A 372 18.02 4.80 26.28
CA ALA A 372 17.05 5.67 26.93
C ALA A 372 17.40 6.01 28.39
N THR A 373 18.09 5.10 29.11
CA THR A 373 18.52 5.34 30.51
C THR A 373 19.71 6.29 30.60
N ARG A 374 20.45 6.53 29.49
CA ARG A 374 21.60 7.45 29.47
C ARG A 374 21.25 8.88 29.06
N GLU A 375 20.05 9.09 28.51
CA GLU A 375 19.54 10.39 28.06
C GLU A 375 18.69 11.10 29.14
N VAL A 376 18.42 10.45 30.27
CA VAL A 376 17.74 10.99 31.46
C VAL A 376 18.77 11.30 32.55
#